data_9b9068b6304bd40ae39df9a13c633167
#
_entry.id   9b9068b6304bd40ae39df9a13c633167
#
_cell.length_a   1.000
_cell.length_b   1.000
_cell.length_c   1.000
_cell.angle_alpha   90.00
_cell.angle_beta   90.00
_cell.angle_gamma   90.00
#
_symmetry.space_group_name_H-M   'P 1'
#
loop_
_entity.id
_entity.type
_entity.pdbx_description
1 polymer ?
#
loop_
_entity_poly.entity_id
_entity_poly.type
_entity_poly.pdbx_seq_one_letter_code
_entity_poly.pdbx_strand_id
1 'polypeptide(L)'
;MIDSLYVAWRYVRFNKVKTATLIACITLIAFLPLALQLLLAESERQLMSRAVSTPLLVGAKGSALDLVMNTLYFGDEVPEAITMADAERVEESGLAFPIPVYARFRARDYPIVGTTLDYFDFRGLQMAAGRPLAIVGDAVLRTAVAERLGLEPGDALVSSPENLFDLAGVYPLKMNVAGVLKKSHSPDDLAVFVDIKTAWIIEGLGHGHQDLVRSEDASVILKRTDNNVTANAKLQIYTEISKLNLGSFHFHGDNSK
;
A
#
# COMPACT_ATOMS: atom_id res chain seq x y z
N MET A 1 -4.73 -34.13 58.76
CA MET A 1 -4.59 -33.29 57.55
C MET A 1 -3.13 -32.88 57.32
N ILE A 2 -2.37 -32.46 58.34
CA ILE A 2 -0.96 -32.03 58.17
C ILE A 2 -0.05 -33.16 57.68
N ASP A 3 -0.26 -34.40 58.21
CA ASP A 3 0.53 -35.57 57.84
C ASP A 3 0.33 -35.99 56.36
N SER A 4 -0.91 -35.86 55.87
CA SER A 4 -1.20 -36.18 54.46
C SER A 4 -0.53 -35.18 53.49
N LEU A 5 -0.47 -33.91 53.87
CA LEU A 5 0.19 -32.86 53.12
C LEU A 5 1.71 -33.07 53.09
N TYR A 6 2.29 -33.44 54.24
CA TYR A 6 3.70 -33.75 54.34
C TYR A 6 4.12 -34.96 53.49
N VAL A 7 3.34 -36.04 53.49
CA VAL A 7 3.59 -37.21 52.67
C VAL A 7 3.49 -36.85 51.17
N ALA A 8 2.47 -36.10 50.77
CA ALA A 8 2.31 -35.62 49.39
C ALA A 8 3.50 -34.78 48.94
N TRP A 9 3.96 -33.82 49.75
CA TRP A 9 5.11 -32.99 49.47
C TRP A 9 6.40 -33.84 49.28
N ARG A 10 6.61 -34.82 50.15
CA ARG A 10 7.75 -35.72 50.08
C ARG A 10 7.73 -36.64 48.85
N TYR A 11 6.54 -37.11 48.46
CA TYR A 11 6.34 -37.85 47.20
C TYR A 11 6.68 -37.04 45.96
N VAL A 12 6.16 -35.81 45.88
CA VAL A 12 6.46 -34.88 44.76
C VAL A 12 7.98 -34.62 44.64
N ARG A 13 8.64 -34.41 45.78
CA ARG A 13 10.07 -34.12 45.82
C ARG A 13 10.95 -35.33 45.49
N PHE A 14 10.46 -36.54 45.79
CA PHE A 14 11.16 -37.77 45.47
C PHE A 14 11.01 -38.16 43.98
N ASN A 15 9.83 -38.01 43.41
CA ASN A 15 9.54 -38.36 42.02
C ASN A 15 9.62 -37.16 41.08
N LYS A 16 10.72 -36.44 41.06
CA LYS A 16 10.91 -35.18 40.33
C LYS A 16 10.53 -35.26 38.86
N VAL A 17 10.96 -36.30 38.12
CA VAL A 17 10.66 -36.46 36.70
C VAL A 17 9.18 -36.62 36.43
N LYS A 18 8.50 -37.54 37.17
CA LYS A 18 7.05 -37.76 37.03
C LYS A 18 6.23 -36.48 37.36
N THR A 19 6.65 -35.79 38.42
CA THR A 19 6.02 -34.52 38.82
C THR A 19 6.21 -33.44 37.79
N ALA A 20 7.46 -33.29 37.27
CA ALA A 20 7.76 -32.29 36.22
C ALA A 20 6.96 -32.57 34.94
N THR A 21 6.84 -33.83 34.52
CA THR A 21 6.00 -34.21 33.38
C THR A 21 4.54 -33.89 33.61
N LEU A 22 4.01 -34.20 34.78
CA LEU A 22 2.61 -33.92 35.11
C LEU A 22 2.33 -32.40 35.11
N ILE A 23 3.22 -31.62 35.74
CA ILE A 23 3.13 -30.16 35.75
C ILE A 23 3.19 -29.62 34.34
N ALA A 24 4.16 -30.08 33.53
CA ALA A 24 4.28 -29.66 32.15
C ALA A 24 3.03 -29.95 31.31
N CYS A 25 2.41 -31.13 31.48
CA CYS A 25 1.17 -31.47 30.79
C CYS A 25 0.01 -30.56 31.22
N ILE A 26 -0.17 -30.35 32.50
CA ILE A 26 -1.24 -29.50 33.05
C ILE A 26 -1.03 -28.04 32.57
N THR A 27 0.22 -27.55 32.62
CA THR A 27 0.56 -26.21 32.16
C THR A 27 0.26 -26.07 30.68
N LEU A 28 0.64 -27.04 29.85
CA LEU A 28 0.38 -26.99 28.41
C LEU A 28 -1.12 -26.98 28.10
N ILE A 29 -1.90 -27.84 28.79
CA ILE A 29 -3.35 -27.93 28.61
C ILE A 29 -4.04 -26.61 29.00
N ALA A 30 -3.58 -25.96 30.05
CA ALA A 30 -4.16 -24.70 30.52
C ALA A 30 -3.64 -23.50 29.67
N PHE A 31 -2.37 -23.53 29.27
CA PHE A 31 -1.73 -22.45 28.52
C PHE A 31 -2.28 -22.28 27.11
N LEU A 32 -2.50 -23.41 26.39
CA LEU A 32 -2.89 -23.36 24.99
C LEU A 32 -4.21 -22.58 24.75
N PRO A 33 -5.33 -22.87 25.45
CA PRO A 33 -6.56 -22.12 25.27
C PRO A 33 -6.44 -20.66 25.73
N LEU A 34 -5.69 -20.38 26.79
CA LEU A 34 -5.48 -19.00 27.24
C LEU A 34 -4.66 -18.19 26.23
N ALA A 35 -3.58 -18.77 25.71
CA ALA A 35 -2.77 -18.14 24.68
C ALA A 35 -3.58 -17.86 23.41
N LEU A 36 -4.41 -18.84 22.98
CA LEU A 36 -5.26 -18.67 21.80
C LEU A 36 -6.31 -17.57 22.01
N GLN A 37 -6.96 -17.54 23.17
CA GLN A 37 -7.92 -16.48 23.50
C GLN A 37 -7.28 -15.09 23.51
N LEU A 38 -6.07 -14.97 24.09
CA LEU A 38 -5.34 -13.71 24.12
C LEU A 38 -4.94 -13.24 22.72
N LEU A 39 -4.44 -14.15 21.89
CA LEU A 39 -4.09 -13.85 20.49
C LEU A 39 -5.32 -13.43 19.68
N LEU A 40 -6.45 -14.13 19.86
CA LEU A 40 -7.68 -13.79 19.16
C LEU A 40 -8.21 -12.42 19.58
N ALA A 41 -8.26 -12.15 20.89
CA ALA A 41 -8.70 -10.86 21.42
C ALA A 41 -7.80 -9.70 20.97
N GLU A 42 -6.48 -9.90 20.92
CA GLU A 42 -5.55 -8.88 20.45
C GLU A 42 -5.68 -8.66 18.94
N SER A 43 -5.84 -9.73 18.14
CA SER A 43 -6.11 -9.62 16.70
C SER A 43 -7.41 -8.87 16.42
N GLU A 44 -8.50 -9.21 17.14
CA GLU A 44 -9.77 -8.52 17.03
C GLU A 44 -9.63 -7.03 17.37
N ARG A 45 -8.93 -6.71 18.47
CA ARG A 45 -8.70 -5.33 18.87
C ARG A 45 -7.93 -4.53 17.84
N GLN A 46 -6.89 -5.12 17.22
CA GLN A 46 -6.10 -4.46 16.17
C GLN A 46 -6.94 -4.23 14.92
N LEU A 47 -7.73 -5.21 14.47
CA LEU A 47 -8.64 -5.05 13.34
C LEU A 47 -9.69 -3.98 13.62
N MET A 48 -10.34 -4.02 14.78
CA MET A 48 -11.38 -3.05 15.13
C MET A 48 -10.84 -1.64 15.32
N SER A 49 -9.61 -1.47 15.82
CA SER A 49 -9.04 -0.14 16.05
C SER A 49 -8.96 0.69 14.77
N ARG A 50 -8.63 0.07 13.64
CA ARG A 50 -8.57 0.75 12.35
C ARG A 50 -9.96 1.11 11.82
N ALA A 51 -10.95 0.24 11.98
CA ALA A 51 -12.33 0.54 11.62
C ALA A 51 -12.91 1.66 12.50
N VAL A 52 -12.65 1.64 13.81
CA VAL A 52 -13.11 2.68 14.74
C VAL A 52 -12.44 4.04 14.44
N SER A 53 -11.16 4.05 14.05
CA SER A 53 -10.46 5.28 13.66
C SER A 53 -10.88 5.84 12.29
N THR A 54 -11.71 5.10 11.53
CA THR A 54 -12.25 5.52 10.22
C THR A 54 -13.77 5.44 10.28
N PRO A 55 -14.44 6.47 10.80
CA PRO A 55 -15.86 6.38 11.12
C PRO A 55 -16.78 6.26 9.89
N LEU A 56 -16.32 6.68 8.73
CA LEU A 56 -17.12 6.66 7.50
C LEU A 56 -16.25 6.30 6.30
N LEU A 57 -16.72 5.34 5.51
CA LEU A 57 -16.20 5.01 4.18
C LEU A 57 -17.29 5.26 3.14
N VAL A 58 -16.93 5.92 2.06
CA VAL A 58 -17.80 6.18 0.92
C VAL A 58 -17.21 5.49 -0.30
N GLY A 59 -18.01 4.71 -1.01
CA GLY A 59 -17.60 3.98 -2.21
C GLY A 59 -18.81 3.66 -3.08
N ALA A 60 -18.57 3.05 -4.25
CA ALA A 60 -19.63 2.60 -5.14
C ALA A 60 -20.51 1.53 -4.47
N LYS A 61 -21.74 1.40 -4.97
CA LYS A 61 -22.65 0.35 -4.50
C LYS A 61 -22.09 -1.02 -4.86
N GLY A 62 -21.99 -1.89 -3.84
CA GLY A 62 -21.44 -3.23 -4.00
C GLY A 62 -21.28 -3.92 -2.65
N SER A 63 -20.24 -4.73 -2.53
CA SER A 63 -19.88 -5.39 -1.28
C SER A 63 -19.28 -4.39 -0.30
N ALA A 64 -19.96 -4.16 0.81
CA ALA A 64 -19.44 -3.34 1.91
C ALA A 64 -18.18 -3.95 2.52
N LEU A 65 -18.06 -5.29 2.51
CA LEU A 65 -16.87 -5.97 3.00
C LEU A 65 -15.66 -5.69 2.12
N ASP A 66 -15.80 -5.79 0.79
CA ASP A 66 -14.70 -5.54 -0.14
C ASP A 66 -14.25 -4.09 -0.07
N LEU A 67 -15.20 -3.14 0.04
CA LEU A 67 -14.89 -1.74 0.26
C LEU A 67 -14.04 -1.52 1.52
N VAL A 68 -14.43 -2.11 2.65
CA VAL A 68 -13.70 -2.01 3.91
C VAL A 68 -12.33 -2.69 3.79
N MET A 69 -12.28 -3.91 3.24
CA MET A 69 -11.04 -4.68 3.13
C MET A 69 -10.05 -4.01 2.16
N ASN A 70 -10.52 -3.47 1.04
CA ASN A 70 -9.64 -2.78 0.11
C ASN A 70 -9.18 -1.42 0.67
N THR A 71 -10.09 -0.60 1.20
CA THR A 71 -9.74 0.76 1.65
C THR A 71 -8.91 0.78 2.94
N LEU A 72 -9.19 -0.11 3.89
CA LEU A 72 -8.51 -0.11 5.19
C LEU A 72 -7.34 -1.07 5.28
N TYR A 73 -7.35 -2.15 4.49
CA TYR A 73 -6.35 -3.22 4.59
C TYR A 73 -5.63 -3.50 3.28
N PHE A 74 -5.98 -2.75 2.22
CA PHE A 74 -5.40 -2.87 0.88
C PHE A 74 -5.51 -4.28 0.30
N GLY A 75 -6.69 -4.90 0.54
CA GLY A 75 -7.05 -6.24 0.05
C GLY A 75 -7.12 -6.30 -1.47
N ASP A 76 -7.02 -7.51 -2.01
CA ASP A 76 -6.92 -7.75 -3.45
C ASP A 76 -8.25 -7.55 -4.21
N GLU A 77 -9.40 -7.68 -3.52
CA GLU A 77 -10.71 -7.41 -4.12
C GLU A 77 -10.93 -5.90 -4.24
N VAL A 78 -10.90 -5.41 -5.48
CA VAL A 78 -10.99 -3.98 -5.78
C VAL A 78 -12.45 -3.60 -6.06
N PRO A 79 -13.09 -2.77 -5.22
CA PRO A 79 -14.43 -2.28 -5.47
C PRO A 79 -14.44 -1.34 -6.69
N GLU A 80 -15.61 -1.14 -7.28
CA GLU A 80 -15.78 -0.12 -8.32
C GLU A 80 -15.40 1.27 -7.78
N ALA A 81 -14.65 2.03 -8.57
CA ALA A 81 -14.21 3.36 -8.17
C ALA A 81 -15.37 4.36 -8.26
N ILE A 82 -15.41 5.30 -7.31
CA ILE A 82 -16.25 6.51 -7.40
C ILE A 82 -15.44 7.66 -8.05
N THR A 83 -16.12 8.68 -8.51
CA THR A 83 -15.47 9.82 -9.16
C THR A 83 -14.95 10.84 -8.14
N MET A 84 -13.97 11.66 -8.54
CA MET A 84 -13.54 12.80 -7.71
C MET A 84 -14.68 13.82 -7.50
N ALA A 85 -15.59 13.96 -8.46
CA ALA A 85 -16.79 14.78 -8.30
C ALA A 85 -17.70 14.29 -7.15
N ASP A 86 -17.68 12.98 -6.83
CA ASP A 86 -18.38 12.46 -5.66
C ASP A 86 -17.71 12.92 -4.36
N ALA A 87 -16.36 12.93 -4.34
CA ALA A 87 -15.60 13.45 -3.21
C ALA A 87 -15.83 14.96 -3.01
N GLU A 88 -15.80 15.74 -4.09
CA GLU A 88 -16.09 17.18 -4.07
C GLU A 88 -17.49 17.46 -3.52
N ARG A 89 -18.50 16.69 -3.91
CA ARG A 89 -19.86 16.80 -3.35
C ARG A 89 -19.92 16.55 -1.84
N VAL A 90 -19.10 15.63 -1.34
CA VAL A 90 -19.00 15.40 0.12
C VAL A 90 -18.39 16.62 0.80
N GLU A 91 -17.33 17.18 0.24
CA GLU A 91 -16.66 18.37 0.77
C GLU A 91 -17.59 19.60 0.74
N GLU A 92 -18.26 19.84 -0.38
CA GLU A 92 -19.24 20.93 -0.54
C GLU A 92 -20.41 20.85 0.45
N SER A 93 -20.77 19.65 0.90
CA SER A 93 -21.78 19.45 1.92
C SER A 93 -21.41 20.05 3.28
N GLY A 94 -20.10 20.26 3.52
CA GLY A 94 -19.57 20.74 4.80
C GLY A 94 -19.72 19.75 5.96
N LEU A 95 -20.14 18.51 5.70
CA LEU A 95 -20.37 17.50 6.73
C LEU A 95 -19.12 16.64 7.01
N ALA A 96 -18.25 16.47 6.02
CA ALA A 96 -17.04 15.68 6.13
C ALA A 96 -15.95 16.19 5.18
N PHE A 97 -14.70 15.92 5.52
CA PHE A 97 -13.55 16.13 4.65
C PHE A 97 -13.17 14.80 4.01
N PRO A 98 -13.27 14.66 2.68
CA PRO A 98 -12.98 13.42 2.00
C PRO A 98 -11.46 13.22 1.80
N ILE A 99 -10.97 12.04 2.12
CA ILE A 99 -9.60 11.62 1.83
C ILE A 99 -9.67 10.50 0.80
N PRO A 100 -9.29 10.73 -0.46
CA PRO A 100 -9.33 9.70 -1.49
C PRO A 100 -8.32 8.60 -1.19
N VAL A 101 -8.72 7.34 -1.40
CA VAL A 101 -7.88 6.15 -1.30
C VAL A 101 -8.15 5.25 -2.49
N TYR A 102 -7.13 4.98 -3.27
CA TYR A 102 -7.20 4.12 -4.44
C TYR A 102 -6.10 3.05 -4.38
N ALA A 103 -6.50 1.83 -4.01
CA ALA A 103 -5.61 0.70 -3.78
C ALA A 103 -5.95 -0.45 -4.76
N ARG A 104 -5.54 -0.30 -6.02
CA ARG A 104 -5.76 -1.29 -7.09
C ARG A 104 -4.46 -1.94 -7.54
N PHE A 105 -3.41 -1.16 -7.68
CA PHE A 105 -2.16 -1.60 -8.29
C PHE A 105 -1.17 -2.11 -7.26
N ARG A 106 -0.17 -2.82 -7.74
CA ARG A 106 0.91 -3.34 -6.90
C ARG A 106 2.28 -2.97 -7.50
N ALA A 107 3.26 -2.88 -6.63
CA ALA A 107 4.67 -2.87 -7.03
C ALA A 107 5.32 -4.10 -6.42
N ARG A 108 5.68 -5.07 -7.27
CA ARG A 108 5.99 -6.44 -6.85
C ARG A 108 4.81 -7.00 -6.05
N ASP A 109 5.01 -7.36 -4.77
CA ASP A 109 3.95 -7.93 -3.91
C ASP A 109 3.27 -6.89 -3.01
N TYR A 110 3.64 -5.61 -3.11
CA TYR A 110 3.17 -4.55 -2.23
C TYR A 110 2.08 -3.71 -2.89
N PRO A 111 0.96 -3.43 -2.20
CA PRO A 111 -0.08 -2.57 -2.73
C PRO A 111 0.43 -1.14 -2.92
N ILE A 112 0.11 -0.56 -4.08
CA ILE A 112 0.26 0.87 -4.35
C ILE A 112 -1.03 1.56 -3.93
N VAL A 113 -0.91 2.52 -3.04
CA VAL A 113 -2.03 3.29 -2.49
C VAL A 113 -1.93 4.73 -2.97
N GLY A 114 -2.79 5.09 -3.93
CA GLY A 114 -2.98 6.47 -4.37
C GLY A 114 -3.81 7.24 -3.36
N THR A 115 -3.29 8.35 -2.85
CA THR A 115 -3.97 9.17 -1.86
C THR A 115 -3.43 10.62 -1.86
N THR A 116 -3.89 11.45 -0.92
CA THR A 116 -3.40 12.81 -0.69
C THR A 116 -2.50 12.88 0.56
N LEU A 117 -1.86 14.01 0.79
CA LEU A 117 -1.06 14.22 2.00
C LEU A 117 -1.92 14.20 3.27
N ASP A 118 -3.21 14.54 3.17
CA ASP A 118 -4.14 14.51 4.30
C ASP A 118 -4.28 13.11 4.91
N TYR A 119 -4.08 12.06 4.11
CA TYR A 119 -4.06 10.69 4.60
C TYR A 119 -2.92 10.46 5.59
N PHE A 120 -1.75 11.07 5.33
CA PHE A 120 -0.58 10.93 6.22
C PHE A 120 -0.84 11.57 7.57
N ASP A 121 -1.43 12.78 7.57
CA ASP A 121 -1.81 13.48 8.79
C ASP A 121 -2.92 12.75 9.54
N PHE A 122 -3.95 12.30 8.83
CA PHE A 122 -5.06 11.54 9.38
C PHE A 122 -4.61 10.23 10.05
N ARG A 123 -3.62 9.53 9.47
CA ARG A 123 -3.05 8.29 10.01
C ARG A 123 -1.85 8.52 10.94
N GLY A 124 -1.40 9.76 11.13
CA GLY A 124 -0.24 10.10 11.96
C GLY A 124 1.06 9.48 11.41
N LEU A 125 1.19 9.35 10.10
CA LEU A 125 2.35 8.75 9.46
C LEU A 125 3.53 9.72 9.49
N GLN A 126 4.68 9.28 9.98
CA GLN A 126 5.87 10.11 10.12
C GLN A 126 6.99 9.63 9.19
N MET A 127 7.71 10.59 8.62
CA MET A 127 8.91 10.29 7.84
C MET A 127 10.04 9.74 8.71
N ALA A 128 10.72 8.70 8.22
CA ALA A 128 11.96 8.17 8.77
C ALA A 128 13.18 8.71 8.02
N ALA A 129 13.06 8.83 6.67
CA ALA A 129 14.11 9.32 5.78
C ALA A 129 13.51 9.95 4.53
N GLY A 130 14.28 10.80 3.86
CA GLY A 130 13.85 11.45 2.61
C GLY A 130 12.80 12.55 2.84
N ARG A 131 11.88 12.72 1.88
CA ARG A 131 10.83 13.74 1.86
C ARG A 131 9.45 13.14 1.61
N PRO A 132 8.35 13.83 1.95
CA PRO A 132 7.01 13.42 1.57
C PRO A 132 6.79 13.50 0.06
N LEU A 133 5.63 13.01 -0.40
CA LEU A 133 5.17 13.18 -1.77
C LEU A 133 5.14 14.68 -2.13
N ALA A 134 5.75 15.05 -3.24
CA ALA A 134 5.81 16.44 -3.68
C ALA A 134 5.46 16.60 -5.16
N ILE A 135 5.76 15.60 -5.98
CA ILE A 135 5.48 15.61 -7.42
C ILE A 135 4.86 14.29 -7.85
N VAL A 136 4.10 14.33 -8.92
CA VAL A 136 3.56 13.13 -9.57
C VAL A 136 4.73 12.22 -9.98
N GLY A 137 4.60 10.91 -9.72
CA GLY A 137 5.68 9.94 -9.92
C GLY A 137 6.55 9.71 -8.68
N ASP A 138 6.38 10.48 -7.61
CA ASP A 138 6.98 10.14 -6.32
C ASP A 138 6.26 8.96 -5.66
N ALA A 139 7.05 8.12 -5.01
CA ALA A 139 6.56 7.06 -4.12
C ALA A 139 7.18 7.21 -2.72
N VAL A 140 6.40 6.97 -1.70
CA VAL A 140 6.87 6.93 -0.31
C VAL A 140 6.63 5.51 0.21
N LEU A 141 7.70 4.87 0.64
CA LEU A 141 7.68 3.49 1.11
C LEU A 141 7.54 3.44 2.63
N ARG A 142 7.01 2.35 3.13
CA ARG A 142 7.13 2.03 4.56
C ARG A 142 8.47 1.36 4.85
N THR A 143 8.99 1.55 6.05
CA THR A 143 10.28 0.96 6.45
C THR A 143 10.36 -0.53 6.17
N ALA A 144 9.28 -1.30 6.44
CA ALA A 144 9.26 -2.73 6.20
C ALA A 144 9.37 -3.09 4.70
N VAL A 145 8.76 -2.28 3.82
CA VAL A 145 8.84 -2.45 2.36
C VAL A 145 10.23 -2.05 1.86
N ALA A 146 10.74 -0.90 2.31
CA ALA A 146 12.06 -0.40 1.94
C ALA A 146 13.17 -1.41 2.30
N GLU A 147 13.16 -1.93 3.54
CA GLU A 147 14.11 -2.95 4.01
C GLU A 147 14.05 -4.23 3.18
N ARG A 148 12.84 -4.72 2.85
CA ARG A 148 12.68 -5.98 2.09
C ARG A 148 13.07 -5.86 0.63
N LEU A 149 12.83 -4.68 0.03
CA LEU A 149 13.18 -4.40 -1.36
C LEU A 149 14.62 -3.89 -1.52
N GLY A 150 15.28 -3.50 -0.43
CA GLY A 150 16.61 -2.89 -0.43
C GLY A 150 16.60 -1.53 -1.12
N LEU A 151 15.55 -0.72 -0.90
CA LEU A 151 15.38 0.58 -1.55
C LEU A 151 15.55 1.72 -0.55
N GLU A 152 16.22 2.78 -0.99
CA GLU A 152 16.46 4.01 -0.24
C GLU A 152 15.87 5.22 -0.98
N PRO A 153 15.70 6.38 -0.31
CA PRO A 153 15.30 7.60 -1.00
C PRO A 153 16.25 7.95 -2.14
N GLY A 154 15.71 8.15 -3.34
CA GLY A 154 16.45 8.37 -4.59
C GLY A 154 16.46 7.16 -5.54
N ASP A 155 16.13 5.97 -5.04
CA ASP A 155 15.99 4.78 -5.88
C ASP A 155 14.71 4.81 -6.71
N ALA A 156 14.60 3.86 -7.63
CA ALA A 156 13.43 3.70 -8.48
C ALA A 156 12.64 2.43 -8.16
N LEU A 157 11.33 2.55 -8.14
CA LEU A 157 10.39 1.44 -8.00
C LEU A 157 9.46 1.41 -9.23
N VAL A 158 9.29 0.23 -9.82
CA VAL A 158 8.41 0.06 -10.99
C VAL A 158 7.13 -0.66 -10.57
N SER A 159 5.96 -0.14 -11.00
CA SER A 159 4.68 -0.80 -10.78
C SER A 159 4.63 -2.12 -11.54
N SER A 160 3.90 -3.09 -11.00
CA SER A 160 3.68 -4.37 -11.68
C SER A 160 2.64 -4.20 -12.80
N PRO A 161 2.81 -4.84 -13.97
CA PRO A 161 1.78 -4.84 -15.00
C PRO A 161 0.55 -5.59 -14.51
N GLU A 162 -0.64 -5.08 -14.78
CA GLU A 162 -1.91 -5.72 -14.40
C GLU A 162 -2.16 -6.98 -15.24
N ASN A 163 -1.77 -6.95 -16.52
CA ASN A 163 -1.86 -8.08 -17.43
C ASN A 163 -0.56 -8.26 -18.22
N LEU A 164 0.06 -9.42 -18.11
CA LEU A 164 1.26 -9.79 -18.87
C LEU A 164 1.02 -9.92 -20.37
N PHE A 165 -0.24 -9.99 -20.81
CA PHE A 165 -0.64 -10.24 -22.20
C PHE A 165 -1.32 -9.04 -22.87
N ASP A 166 -1.41 -7.90 -22.18
CA ASP A 166 -2.01 -6.70 -22.77
C ASP A 166 -0.99 -5.95 -23.61
N LEU A 167 -0.87 -6.33 -24.88
CA LEU A 167 0.02 -5.73 -25.88
C LEU A 167 -0.37 -4.27 -26.25
N ALA A 168 -1.57 -3.84 -25.90
CA ALA A 168 -2.06 -2.47 -26.09
C ALA A 168 -2.22 -1.71 -24.79
N GLY A 169 -1.79 -2.31 -23.68
CA GLY A 169 -2.06 -1.86 -22.33
C GLY A 169 -1.14 -0.79 -21.82
N VAL A 170 -1.46 -0.40 -20.63
CA VAL A 170 -0.76 0.60 -19.85
C VAL A 170 0.61 0.07 -19.44
N TYR A 171 1.66 0.79 -19.79
CA TYR A 171 3.01 0.41 -19.40
C TYR A 171 3.22 0.60 -17.90
N PRO A 172 3.98 -0.28 -17.23
CA PRO A 172 4.39 -0.08 -15.86
C PRO A 172 5.00 1.30 -15.65
N LEU A 173 4.68 1.95 -14.55
CA LEU A 173 5.22 3.26 -14.22
C LEU A 173 6.47 3.10 -13.36
N LYS A 174 7.55 3.75 -13.76
CA LYS A 174 8.76 3.93 -12.95
C LYS A 174 8.56 5.12 -12.03
N MET A 175 8.53 4.90 -10.75
CA MET A 175 8.34 5.88 -9.70
C MET A 175 9.66 6.13 -8.96
N ASN A 176 9.87 7.35 -8.49
CA ASN A 176 11.01 7.72 -7.68
C ASN A 176 10.67 7.55 -6.20
N VAL A 177 11.49 6.83 -5.46
CA VAL A 177 11.37 6.71 -3.99
C VAL A 177 11.76 8.03 -3.35
N ALA A 178 10.76 8.85 -3.01
CA ALA A 178 10.96 10.17 -2.40
C ALA A 178 11.36 10.07 -0.92
N GLY A 179 10.84 9.07 -0.22
CA GLY A 179 11.11 8.89 1.19
C GLY A 179 10.63 7.57 1.76
N VAL A 180 10.95 7.38 3.03
CA VAL A 180 10.59 6.20 3.82
C VAL A 180 9.90 6.64 5.09
N LEU A 181 8.76 6.03 5.42
CA LEU A 181 7.96 6.26 6.62
C LEU A 181 8.37 5.33 7.76
N LYS A 182 8.24 5.80 9.00
CA LYS A 182 8.43 4.98 10.20
C LYS A 182 7.39 3.87 10.30
N LYS A 183 7.70 2.77 10.96
CA LYS A 183 6.74 1.70 11.28
C LYS A 183 5.62 2.23 12.17
N SER A 184 4.37 1.85 11.87
CA SER A 184 3.18 2.20 12.66
C SER A 184 2.46 0.98 13.25
N HIS A 185 2.95 -0.23 12.95
CA HIS A 185 2.31 -1.49 13.35
C HIS A 185 0.84 -1.59 12.87
N SER A 186 0.60 -1.11 11.66
CA SER A 186 -0.70 -1.09 11.00
C SER A 186 -0.58 -1.69 9.59
N PRO A 187 -1.70 -1.97 8.89
CA PRO A 187 -1.69 -2.41 7.51
C PRO A 187 -0.90 -1.50 6.57
N ASP A 188 -0.79 -0.20 6.90
CA ASP A 188 0.02 0.74 6.13
C ASP A 188 1.48 0.30 6.01
N ASP A 189 2.00 -0.49 6.96
CA ASP A 189 3.41 -0.91 6.98
C ASP A 189 3.83 -1.77 5.78
N LEU A 190 2.87 -2.29 5.03
CA LEU A 190 3.10 -3.08 3.82
C LEU A 190 2.72 -2.33 2.54
N ALA A 191 2.45 -1.03 2.59
CA ALA A 191 2.01 -0.23 1.45
C ALA A 191 3.12 0.65 0.86
N VAL A 192 2.94 0.95 -0.43
CA VAL A 192 3.65 1.98 -1.19
C VAL A 192 2.67 3.12 -1.43
N PHE A 193 2.93 4.29 -0.88
CA PHE A 193 2.05 5.46 -1.05
C PHE A 193 2.51 6.30 -2.22
N VAL A 194 1.55 6.73 -3.03
CA VAL A 194 1.76 7.64 -4.17
C VAL A 194 0.66 8.72 -4.17
N ASP A 195 0.90 9.82 -4.86
CA ASP A 195 -0.17 10.78 -5.13
C ASP A 195 -1.28 10.13 -5.96
N ILE A 196 -2.54 10.49 -5.73
CA ILE A 196 -3.70 9.93 -6.43
C ILE A 196 -3.55 10.04 -7.96
N LYS A 197 -2.98 11.13 -8.46
CA LYS A 197 -2.72 11.33 -9.89
C LYS A 197 -1.67 10.35 -10.44
N THR A 198 -0.71 9.95 -9.59
CA THR A 198 0.26 8.90 -9.96
C THR A 198 -0.45 7.57 -10.16
N ALA A 199 -1.42 7.23 -9.31
CA ALA A 199 -2.23 6.02 -9.47
C ALA A 199 -3.08 6.07 -10.75
N TRP A 200 -3.62 7.23 -11.12
CA TRP A 200 -4.34 7.41 -12.39
C TRP A 200 -3.43 7.22 -13.61
N ILE A 201 -2.17 7.62 -13.54
CA ILE A 201 -1.21 7.37 -14.62
C ILE A 201 -0.90 5.87 -14.73
N ILE A 202 -0.79 5.16 -13.60
CA ILE A 202 -0.62 3.70 -13.61
C ILE A 202 -1.85 3.01 -14.23
N GLU A 203 -3.05 3.55 -14.03
CA GLU A 203 -4.29 3.05 -14.65
C GLU A 203 -4.41 3.38 -16.15
N GLY A 204 -3.61 4.33 -16.64
CA GLY A 204 -3.67 4.81 -18.02
C GLY A 204 -4.66 5.95 -18.28
N LEU A 205 -5.27 6.51 -17.22
CA LEU A 205 -6.13 7.69 -17.31
C LEU A 205 -5.33 8.98 -17.58
N GLY A 206 -4.05 8.96 -17.31
CA GLY A 206 -3.11 10.02 -17.62
C GLY A 206 -1.95 9.51 -18.46
N HIS A 207 -1.65 10.13 -19.57
CA HIS A 207 -0.44 9.84 -20.35
C HIS A 207 0.30 11.12 -20.73
N GLY A 208 1.61 11.00 -20.78
CA GLY A 208 2.48 12.05 -21.23
C GLY A 208 2.84 11.86 -22.69
N HIS A 209 2.68 12.90 -23.50
CA HIS A 209 3.24 12.90 -24.84
C HIS A 209 4.74 13.19 -24.74
N GLN A 210 5.56 12.23 -25.18
CA GLN A 210 6.98 12.50 -25.37
C GLN A 210 7.13 13.46 -26.56
N ASP A 211 7.64 14.66 -26.30
CA ASP A 211 8.01 15.60 -27.37
C ASP A 211 9.27 15.07 -28.05
N LEU A 212 9.08 14.23 -29.07
CA LEU A 212 10.15 13.63 -29.85
C LEU A 212 11.02 14.68 -30.55
N VAL A 213 10.53 15.92 -30.70
CA VAL A 213 11.28 17.03 -31.32
C VAL A 213 12.35 17.54 -30.35
N ARG A 214 12.11 17.49 -29.04
CA ARG A 214 13.03 17.92 -27.98
C ARG A 214 13.87 16.78 -27.38
N SER A 215 13.58 15.53 -27.74
CA SER A 215 14.35 14.40 -27.25
C SER A 215 15.74 14.36 -27.90
N GLU A 216 16.78 14.43 -27.09
CA GLU A 216 18.20 14.27 -27.52
C GLU A 216 18.62 12.78 -27.56
N ASP A 217 17.73 11.87 -27.20
CA ASP A 217 18.04 10.44 -27.14
C ASP A 217 18.07 9.84 -28.55
N ALA A 218 19.26 9.79 -29.13
CA ALA A 218 19.50 9.25 -30.46
C ALA A 218 19.09 7.78 -30.63
N SER A 219 18.85 7.05 -29.53
CA SER A 219 18.43 5.67 -29.58
C SER A 219 16.94 5.48 -29.93
N VAL A 220 16.15 6.54 -29.80
CA VAL A 220 14.69 6.55 -30.04
C VAL A 220 14.35 7.10 -31.42
N ILE A 221 15.27 7.82 -32.07
CA ILE A 221 15.07 8.50 -33.37
C ILE A 221 15.66 7.66 -34.49
N LEU A 222 14.83 7.11 -35.38
CA LEU A 222 15.27 6.39 -36.58
C LEU A 222 15.71 7.35 -37.70
N LYS A 223 15.00 8.47 -37.86
CA LYS A 223 15.28 9.46 -38.89
C LYS A 223 14.73 10.82 -38.48
N ARG A 224 15.58 11.85 -38.60
CA ARG A 224 15.20 13.24 -38.37
C ARG A 224 15.31 14.03 -39.69
N THR A 225 14.22 14.63 -40.09
CA THR A 225 14.13 15.53 -41.24
C THR A 225 13.53 16.82 -40.73
N ASP A 226 13.83 17.97 -41.36
CA ASP A 226 13.46 19.32 -40.89
C ASP A 226 11.97 19.48 -40.48
N ASN A 227 11.09 18.63 -40.97
CA ASN A 227 9.66 18.69 -40.69
C ASN A 227 9.05 17.36 -40.20
N ASN A 228 9.84 16.30 -39.98
CA ASN A 228 9.31 15.01 -39.55
C ASN A 228 10.34 14.20 -38.77
N VAL A 229 9.93 13.64 -37.62
CA VAL A 229 10.76 12.76 -36.81
C VAL A 229 10.12 11.37 -36.79
N THR A 230 10.84 10.38 -37.33
CA THR A 230 10.41 8.99 -37.30
C THR A 230 11.06 8.32 -36.09
N ALA A 231 10.23 7.92 -35.13
CA ALA A 231 10.69 7.21 -33.94
C ALA A 231 10.86 5.71 -34.21
N ASN A 232 11.79 5.10 -33.50
CA ASN A 232 11.93 3.64 -33.45
C ASN A 232 10.83 3.08 -32.53
N ALA A 233 10.12 2.05 -32.98
CA ALA A 233 9.22 1.24 -32.15
C ALA A 233 10.04 0.39 -31.16
N LYS A 234 10.89 1.02 -30.36
CA LYS A 234 11.59 0.33 -29.28
C LYS A 234 10.57 -0.05 -28.23
N LEU A 235 10.58 -1.30 -27.81
CA LEU A 235 9.71 -1.80 -26.77
C LEU A 235 9.94 -0.96 -25.50
N GLN A 236 8.99 -0.11 -25.18
CA GLN A 236 9.04 0.70 -23.96
C GLN A 236 8.64 -0.24 -22.80
N ILE A 237 9.56 -0.50 -21.91
CA ILE A 237 9.36 -1.45 -20.81
C ILE A 237 8.59 -0.79 -19.65
N TYR A 238 8.66 0.55 -19.54
CA TYR A 238 7.98 1.34 -18.52
C TYR A 238 7.81 2.79 -18.96
N THR A 239 6.86 3.49 -18.34
CA THR A 239 6.70 4.95 -18.43
C THR A 239 7.48 5.60 -17.28
N GLU A 240 8.17 6.70 -17.56
CA GLU A 240 8.90 7.46 -16.54
C GLU A 240 8.42 8.92 -16.53
N ILE A 241 8.13 9.43 -15.34
CA ILE A 241 7.80 10.83 -15.13
C ILE A 241 9.09 11.57 -14.75
N SER A 242 9.49 12.54 -15.55
CA SER A 242 10.64 13.39 -15.31
C SER A 242 10.22 14.86 -15.25
N LYS A 243 11.09 15.73 -14.72
CA LYS A 243 10.84 17.17 -14.70
C LYS A 243 10.62 17.75 -16.10
N LEU A 244 11.15 17.08 -17.14
CA LEU A 244 11.05 17.52 -18.52
C LEU A 244 9.70 17.20 -19.16
N ASN A 245 9.05 16.09 -18.76
CA ASN A 245 7.79 15.65 -19.34
C ASN A 245 6.58 15.83 -18.40
N LEU A 246 6.79 16.26 -17.17
CA LEU A 246 5.71 16.45 -16.18
C LEU A 246 4.60 17.37 -16.70
N GLY A 247 4.97 18.44 -17.43
CA GLY A 247 3.99 19.36 -18.01
C GLY A 247 3.26 18.86 -19.25
N SER A 248 3.67 17.71 -19.81
CA SER A 248 3.04 17.08 -20.97
C SER A 248 2.01 16.00 -20.60
N PHE A 249 1.87 15.69 -19.30
CA PHE A 249 0.85 14.76 -18.84
C PHE A 249 -0.53 15.40 -18.88
N HIS A 250 -1.43 14.77 -19.62
CA HIS A 250 -2.83 15.14 -19.71
C HIS A 250 -3.70 14.02 -19.17
N PHE A 251 -4.71 14.39 -18.40
CA PHE A 251 -5.70 13.44 -17.91
C PHE A 251 -6.90 13.48 -18.86
N HIS A 252 -7.28 12.33 -19.41
CA HIS A 252 -8.44 12.23 -20.29
C HIS A 252 -9.72 12.00 -19.48
N GLY A 253 -10.64 12.92 -19.67
CA GLY A 253 -12.03 12.77 -19.28
C GLY A 253 -12.52 13.83 -18.31
N ASP A 254 -13.71 14.31 -18.61
CA ASP A 254 -14.58 15.10 -17.71
C ASP A 254 -15.01 14.28 -16.46
N ASN A 255 -14.57 13.04 -16.38
CA ASN A 255 -14.81 12.11 -15.29
C ASN A 255 -13.46 11.56 -14.83
N SER A 256 -12.68 12.36 -14.14
CA SER A 256 -11.63 11.85 -13.27
C SER A 256 -12.29 10.94 -12.23
N LYS A 257 -12.21 9.63 -12.48
CA LYS A 257 -12.67 8.59 -11.56
C LYS A 257 -11.87 8.64 -10.28
#